data_104610b5d813dc41d08b9188517d3624
#
_entry.id   104610b5d813dc41d08b9188517d3624
#
_cell.length_a   1.000
_cell.length_b   1.000
_cell.length_c   1.000
_cell.angle_alpha   90.00
_cell.angle_beta   90.00
_cell.angle_gamma   90.00
#
_symmetry.space_group_name_H-M   'P 1'
#
loop_
_entity.id
_entity.type
_entity.pdbx_description
1 polymer ?
#
loop_
_entity_poly.entity_id
_entity_poly.type
_entity_poly.pdbx_seq_one_letter_code
_entity_poly.pdbx_strand_id
1 'polypeptide(L)'
;MKPPRIALIHATPLAVSPINDSFKSLWPQAICQNLLDDSLSVDLARDGELTEAMIKRFLNLTHYTLSAGADAILFTCSAFGVAIEACAKESNVPVLKPNEAMFDEALSLARTDKKLKVALLATFNPSIASMSEELNQMAKAKAIDLDLVTAHVPVAMQHLANGDAQKHHDLIAQTAAQLPPCDVILLAQFSMAAAKQTVSEKLKNSNLPVLSSPVCAVQALQKALGFDTHIDQIN
;
A
#
# COMPACT_ATOMS: atom_id res chain seq x y z
N MET A 1 -8.24 -27.07 1.15
CA MET A 1 -8.83 -26.01 0.28
C MET A 1 -7.95 -25.82 -0.96
N LYS A 2 -8.51 -25.44 -2.10
CA LYS A 2 -7.73 -25.08 -3.29
C LYS A 2 -6.93 -23.80 -3.01
N PRO A 3 -5.64 -23.72 -3.42
CA PRO A 3 -4.88 -22.48 -3.29
C PRO A 3 -5.60 -21.30 -3.97
N PRO A 4 -5.79 -20.16 -3.30
CA PRO A 4 -6.46 -19.01 -3.89
C PRO A 4 -5.58 -18.35 -4.95
N ARG A 5 -6.22 -17.86 -6.01
CA ARG A 5 -5.57 -17.13 -7.09
C ARG A 5 -5.75 -15.64 -6.85
N ILE A 6 -4.67 -14.94 -6.63
CA ILE A 6 -4.67 -13.51 -6.35
C ILE A 6 -4.13 -12.76 -7.56
N ALA A 7 -4.97 -11.91 -8.14
CA ALA A 7 -4.52 -11.00 -9.19
C ALA A 7 -3.87 -9.76 -8.56
N LEU A 8 -2.63 -9.50 -8.95
CA LEU A 8 -1.86 -8.32 -8.54
C LEU A 8 -1.75 -7.39 -9.75
N ILE A 9 -2.46 -6.25 -9.72
CA ILE A 9 -2.49 -5.30 -10.83
C ILE A 9 -1.58 -4.12 -10.51
N HIS A 10 -0.59 -3.90 -11.38
CA HIS A 10 0.49 -2.93 -11.20
C HIS A 10 0.43 -1.83 -12.24
N ALA A 11 0.69 -0.58 -11.83
CA ALA A 11 0.92 0.57 -12.70
C ALA A 11 2.43 0.95 -12.78
N THR A 12 3.30 0.20 -12.08
CA THR A 12 4.75 0.37 -12.09
C THR A 12 5.45 -0.95 -11.74
N PRO A 13 6.58 -1.29 -12.37
CA PRO A 13 7.34 -2.50 -12.05
C PRO A 13 7.91 -2.48 -10.62
N LEU A 14 8.11 -1.30 -10.01
CA LEU A 14 8.69 -1.15 -8.67
C LEU A 14 7.82 -1.74 -7.55
N ALA A 15 6.53 -1.99 -7.80
CA ALA A 15 5.62 -2.60 -6.84
C ALA A 15 5.61 -4.14 -6.88
N VAL A 16 6.12 -4.75 -7.97
CA VAL A 16 6.01 -6.19 -8.22
C VAL A 16 6.78 -7.01 -7.20
N SER A 17 8.08 -6.75 -7.02
CA SER A 17 8.90 -7.51 -6.06
C SER A 17 8.39 -7.36 -4.62
N PRO A 18 8.15 -6.15 -4.08
CA PRO A 18 7.74 -5.99 -2.69
C PRO A 18 6.48 -6.77 -2.31
N ILE A 19 5.48 -6.81 -3.20
CA ILE A 19 4.25 -7.56 -2.91
C ILE A 19 4.44 -9.07 -3.04
N ASN A 20 5.18 -9.53 -4.05
CA ASN A 20 5.48 -10.95 -4.20
C ASN A 20 6.30 -11.49 -3.01
N ASP A 21 7.27 -10.71 -2.52
CA ASP A 21 8.06 -11.07 -1.33
C ASP A 21 7.18 -11.16 -0.07
N SER A 22 6.21 -10.25 0.07
CA SER A 22 5.24 -10.29 1.15
C SER A 22 4.34 -11.53 1.07
N PHE A 23 3.83 -11.88 -0.10
CA PHE A 23 3.07 -13.13 -0.30
C PHE A 23 3.92 -14.37 0.00
N LYS A 24 5.14 -14.41 -0.50
CA LYS A 24 6.07 -15.53 -0.27
C LYS A 24 6.33 -15.74 1.23
N SER A 25 6.44 -14.66 1.98
CA SER A 25 6.70 -14.70 3.42
C SER A 25 5.44 -15.04 4.24
N LEU A 26 4.30 -14.42 3.92
CA LEU A 26 3.10 -14.46 4.77
C LEU A 26 2.05 -15.44 4.28
N TRP A 27 2.02 -15.73 2.98
CA TRP A 27 1.01 -16.59 2.37
C TRP A 27 1.53 -17.37 1.17
N PRO A 28 2.55 -18.24 1.36
CA PRO A 28 3.20 -18.97 0.26
C PRO A 28 2.28 -19.91 -0.50
N GLN A 29 1.10 -20.24 0.05
CA GLN A 29 0.10 -21.10 -0.62
C GLN A 29 -0.71 -20.35 -1.67
N ALA A 30 -0.77 -19.01 -1.63
CA ALA A 30 -1.50 -18.22 -2.61
C ALA A 30 -0.80 -18.25 -3.98
N ILE A 31 -1.58 -18.34 -5.04
CA ILE A 31 -1.08 -18.27 -6.43
C ILE A 31 -1.20 -16.82 -6.90
N CYS A 32 -0.11 -16.10 -6.88
CA CYS A 32 -0.06 -14.71 -7.34
C CYS A 32 0.08 -14.64 -8.86
N GLN A 33 -0.75 -13.82 -9.50
CA GLN A 33 -0.71 -13.51 -10.93
C GLN A 33 -0.47 -12.02 -11.11
N ASN A 34 0.71 -11.65 -11.60
CA ASN A 34 1.09 -10.27 -11.82
C ASN A 34 0.61 -9.78 -13.19
N LEU A 35 -0.11 -8.68 -13.23
CA LEU A 35 -0.53 -7.97 -14.43
C LEU A 35 -0.02 -6.54 -14.36
N LEU A 36 0.90 -6.20 -15.25
CA LEU A 36 1.55 -4.88 -15.29
C LEU A 36 1.07 -4.10 -16.52
N ASP A 37 0.55 -2.90 -16.28
CA ASP A 37 0.39 -1.85 -17.29
C ASP A 37 1.18 -0.61 -16.84
N ASP A 38 2.47 -0.58 -17.14
CA ASP A 38 3.39 0.46 -16.72
C ASP A 38 3.15 1.81 -17.41
N SER A 39 2.34 1.83 -18.47
CA SER A 39 1.92 3.08 -19.12
C SER A 39 0.92 3.88 -18.29
N LEU A 40 0.18 3.26 -17.35
CA LEU A 40 -0.80 3.95 -16.50
C LEU A 40 -0.20 5.10 -15.70
N SER A 41 0.95 4.87 -15.05
CA SER A 41 1.61 5.93 -14.27
C SER A 41 2.17 7.05 -15.14
N VAL A 42 2.66 6.70 -16.34
CA VAL A 42 3.17 7.66 -17.32
C VAL A 42 2.03 8.53 -17.86
N ASP A 43 0.91 7.91 -18.22
CA ASP A 43 -0.29 8.59 -18.72
C ASP A 43 -0.89 9.53 -17.66
N LEU A 44 -1.00 9.06 -16.40
CA LEU A 44 -1.47 9.91 -15.30
C LEU A 44 -0.55 11.13 -15.07
N ALA A 45 0.77 10.93 -15.15
CA ALA A 45 1.72 12.04 -15.01
C ALA A 45 1.63 13.06 -16.16
N ARG A 46 1.37 12.58 -17.39
CA ARG A 46 1.18 13.44 -18.57
C ARG A 46 -0.13 14.22 -18.49
N ASP A 47 -1.23 13.55 -18.15
CA ASP A 47 -2.58 14.13 -18.23
C ASP A 47 -2.90 14.97 -16.96
N GLY A 48 -2.17 14.75 -15.87
CA GLY A 48 -2.32 15.48 -14.61
C GLY A 48 -3.54 15.08 -13.78
N GLU A 49 -4.46 14.26 -14.34
CA GLU A 49 -5.67 13.80 -13.67
C GLU A 49 -6.08 12.40 -14.13
N LEU A 50 -6.92 11.74 -13.34
CA LEU A 50 -7.48 10.44 -13.68
C LEU A 50 -8.64 10.61 -14.68
N THR A 51 -8.40 10.20 -15.92
CA THR A 51 -9.38 10.32 -17.01
C THR A 51 -10.37 9.13 -17.02
N GLU A 52 -11.54 9.32 -17.66
CA GLU A 52 -12.50 8.22 -17.89
C GLU A 52 -11.90 7.08 -18.72
N ALA A 53 -11.02 7.40 -19.66
CA ALA A 53 -10.30 6.39 -20.44
C ALA A 53 -9.40 5.51 -19.55
N MET A 54 -8.74 6.09 -18.55
CA MET A 54 -7.95 5.33 -17.58
C MET A 54 -8.85 4.46 -16.70
N ILE A 55 -9.97 4.98 -16.20
CA ILE A 55 -10.94 4.20 -15.42
C ILE A 55 -11.40 2.97 -16.22
N LYS A 56 -11.72 3.15 -17.52
CA LYS A 56 -12.09 2.04 -18.40
C LYS A 56 -10.97 1.01 -18.57
N ARG A 57 -9.70 1.43 -18.60
CA ARG A 57 -8.57 0.49 -18.61
C ARG A 57 -8.52 -0.35 -17.33
N PHE A 58 -8.72 0.27 -16.16
CA PHE A 58 -8.79 -0.46 -14.89
C PHE A 58 -9.90 -1.51 -14.88
N LEU A 59 -11.10 -1.16 -15.36
CA LEU A 59 -12.21 -2.10 -15.51
C LEU A 59 -11.86 -3.26 -16.44
N ASN A 60 -11.22 -2.98 -17.58
CA ASN A 60 -10.79 -4.03 -18.51
C ASN A 60 -9.75 -4.98 -17.88
N LEU A 61 -8.78 -4.45 -17.14
CA LEU A 61 -7.79 -5.26 -16.41
C LEU A 61 -8.48 -6.13 -15.33
N THR A 62 -9.46 -5.58 -14.63
CA THR A 62 -10.28 -6.32 -13.66
C THR A 62 -11.05 -7.46 -14.34
N HIS A 63 -11.77 -7.20 -15.42
CA HIS A 63 -12.51 -8.22 -16.16
C HIS A 63 -11.59 -9.33 -16.71
N TYR A 64 -10.40 -8.95 -17.19
CA TYR A 64 -9.41 -9.92 -17.63
C TYR A 64 -8.99 -10.85 -16.48
N THR A 65 -8.66 -10.31 -15.32
CA THR A 65 -8.22 -11.14 -14.17
C THR A 65 -9.34 -12.02 -13.64
N LEU A 66 -10.59 -11.53 -13.63
CA LEU A 66 -11.76 -12.34 -13.28
C LEU A 66 -11.98 -13.49 -14.27
N SER A 67 -11.83 -13.22 -15.57
CA SER A 67 -11.93 -14.27 -16.59
C SER A 67 -10.82 -15.31 -16.48
N ALA A 68 -9.66 -14.94 -15.94
CA ALA A 68 -8.55 -15.83 -15.63
C ALA A 68 -8.73 -16.60 -14.31
N GLY A 69 -9.87 -16.40 -13.62
CA GLY A 69 -10.24 -17.12 -12.40
C GLY A 69 -9.57 -16.58 -11.14
N ALA A 70 -9.39 -15.27 -11.03
CA ALA A 70 -8.95 -14.64 -9.79
C ALA A 70 -10.00 -14.78 -8.69
N ASP A 71 -9.58 -15.18 -7.49
CA ASP A 71 -10.42 -15.27 -6.28
C ASP A 71 -10.40 -13.94 -5.49
N ALA A 72 -9.40 -13.08 -5.71
CA ALA A 72 -9.34 -11.70 -5.24
C ALA A 72 -8.38 -10.87 -6.10
N ILE A 73 -8.52 -9.55 -6.03
CA ILE A 73 -7.71 -8.59 -6.78
C ILE A 73 -7.08 -7.59 -5.80
N LEU A 74 -5.79 -7.32 -5.96
CA LEU A 74 -5.07 -6.26 -5.26
C LEU A 74 -4.44 -5.33 -6.28
N PHE A 75 -4.84 -4.06 -6.25
CA PHE A 75 -4.13 -3.01 -6.95
C PHE A 75 -2.96 -2.51 -6.11
N THR A 76 -1.82 -2.23 -6.74
CA THR A 76 -0.58 -1.90 -6.02
C THR A 76 -0.13 -0.44 -6.19
N CYS A 77 -0.96 0.40 -6.80
CA CYS A 77 -0.68 1.82 -6.99
C CYS A 77 -1.78 2.68 -6.39
N SER A 78 -1.41 3.55 -5.45
CA SER A 78 -2.32 4.40 -4.67
C SER A 78 -2.86 5.63 -5.43
N ALA A 79 -2.29 5.96 -6.60
CA ALA A 79 -2.71 7.14 -7.35
C ALA A 79 -4.05 6.99 -8.09
N PHE A 80 -4.68 5.79 -8.07
CA PHE A 80 -5.84 5.42 -8.86
C PHE A 80 -7.07 5.04 -8.02
N GLY A 81 -7.22 5.60 -6.83
CA GLY A 81 -8.26 5.22 -5.86
C GLY A 81 -9.67 5.14 -6.46
N VAL A 82 -10.11 6.18 -7.19
CA VAL A 82 -11.44 6.25 -7.83
C VAL A 82 -11.64 5.14 -8.87
N ALA A 83 -10.60 4.82 -9.68
CA ALA A 83 -10.67 3.73 -10.65
C ALA A 83 -10.78 2.36 -9.97
N ILE A 84 -10.06 2.16 -8.86
CA ILE A 84 -10.11 0.92 -8.07
C ILE A 84 -11.49 0.75 -7.41
N GLU A 85 -12.08 1.84 -6.93
CA GLU A 85 -13.46 1.83 -6.38
C GLU A 85 -14.51 1.46 -7.45
N ALA A 86 -14.33 1.93 -8.68
CA ALA A 86 -15.18 1.50 -9.80
C ALA A 86 -15.03 -0.01 -10.05
N CYS A 87 -13.81 -0.54 -10.04
CA CYS A 87 -13.55 -1.97 -10.18
C CYS A 87 -14.18 -2.79 -9.04
N ALA A 88 -14.10 -2.32 -7.81
CA ALA A 88 -14.69 -3.00 -6.66
C ALA A 88 -16.23 -3.08 -6.76
N LYS A 89 -16.87 -2.05 -7.31
CA LYS A 89 -18.34 -2.03 -7.52
C LYS A 89 -18.81 -3.04 -8.59
N GLU A 90 -17.99 -3.32 -9.59
CA GLU A 90 -18.31 -4.24 -10.67
C GLU A 90 -17.83 -5.68 -10.43
N SER A 91 -17.09 -5.91 -9.35
CA SER A 91 -16.49 -7.21 -9.03
C SER A 91 -17.34 -8.00 -8.04
N ASN A 92 -17.40 -9.31 -8.23
CA ASN A 92 -17.99 -10.28 -7.29
C ASN A 92 -16.97 -10.95 -6.37
N VAL A 93 -15.69 -10.56 -6.48
CA VAL A 93 -14.62 -11.00 -5.58
C VAL A 93 -14.03 -9.79 -4.83
N PRO A 94 -13.32 -10.00 -3.72
CA PRO A 94 -12.66 -8.90 -3.02
C PRO A 94 -11.69 -8.14 -3.94
N VAL A 95 -11.82 -6.82 -3.99
CA VAL A 95 -10.91 -5.89 -4.68
C VAL A 95 -10.38 -4.91 -3.66
N LEU A 96 -9.08 -4.93 -3.42
CA LEU A 96 -8.43 -4.12 -2.40
C LEU A 96 -7.62 -2.99 -3.03
N LYS A 97 -7.70 -1.82 -2.37
CA LYS A 97 -6.78 -0.71 -2.59
C LYS A 97 -5.44 -0.99 -1.90
N PRO A 98 -4.34 -0.39 -2.37
CA PRO A 98 -2.99 -0.73 -1.87
C PRO A 98 -2.76 -0.35 -0.40
N ASN A 99 -3.40 0.71 0.09
CA ASN A 99 -3.09 1.28 1.40
C ASN A 99 -4.21 1.13 2.44
N GLU A 100 -5.40 0.74 2.04
CA GLU A 100 -6.59 0.71 2.90
C GLU A 100 -6.37 -0.11 4.18
N ALA A 101 -5.80 -1.30 4.04
CA ALA A 101 -5.50 -2.16 5.19
C ALA A 101 -4.45 -1.56 6.14
N MET A 102 -3.43 -0.88 5.60
CA MET A 102 -2.43 -0.18 6.41
C MET A 102 -3.04 1.01 7.15
N PHE A 103 -3.94 1.74 6.49
CA PHE A 103 -4.66 2.84 7.12
C PHE A 103 -5.59 2.34 8.23
N ASP A 104 -6.30 1.24 8.01
CA ASP A 104 -7.13 0.59 9.03
C ASP A 104 -6.31 0.18 10.26
N GLU A 105 -5.16 -0.43 10.06
CA GLU A 105 -4.25 -0.80 11.13
C GLU A 105 -3.75 0.43 11.91
N ALA A 106 -3.35 1.49 11.19
CA ALA A 106 -2.95 2.74 11.83
C ALA A 106 -4.08 3.37 12.65
N LEU A 107 -5.29 3.44 12.08
CA LEU A 107 -6.45 4.01 12.76
C LEU A 107 -6.89 3.17 13.97
N SER A 108 -6.59 1.87 14.02
CA SER A 108 -6.86 1.03 15.18
C SER A 108 -6.03 1.41 16.42
N LEU A 109 -4.95 2.18 16.25
CA LEU A 109 -4.13 2.72 17.34
C LEU A 109 -4.75 3.94 18.02
N ALA A 110 -5.88 4.46 17.49
CA ALA A 110 -6.54 5.64 18.03
C ALA A 110 -7.01 5.42 19.48
N ARG A 111 -6.88 6.46 20.27
CA ARG A 111 -7.35 6.51 21.65
C ARG A 111 -8.39 7.62 21.77
N THR A 112 -9.34 7.45 22.67
CA THR A 112 -10.44 8.42 22.86
C THR A 112 -10.01 9.71 23.57
N ASP A 113 -8.86 9.69 24.24
CA ASP A 113 -8.34 10.78 25.07
C ASP A 113 -7.39 11.73 24.35
N LYS A 114 -6.97 11.42 23.10
CA LYS A 114 -6.04 12.25 22.33
C LYS A 114 -6.18 12.06 20.83
N LYS A 115 -5.69 13.07 20.07
CA LYS A 115 -5.52 12.96 18.63
C LYS A 115 -4.55 11.85 18.27
N LEU A 116 -4.89 11.07 17.25
CA LEU A 116 -3.95 10.12 16.64
C LEU A 116 -3.00 10.87 15.70
N LYS A 117 -1.72 10.86 16.01
CA LYS A 117 -0.69 11.49 15.19
C LYS A 117 -0.08 10.49 14.22
N VAL A 118 -0.34 10.66 12.94
CA VAL A 118 0.13 9.79 11.87
C VAL A 118 1.11 10.53 10.98
N ALA A 119 2.27 9.93 10.73
CA ALA A 119 3.22 10.41 9.73
C ALA A 119 3.18 9.53 8.49
N LEU A 120 2.86 10.12 7.34
CA LEU A 120 2.79 9.43 6.04
C LEU A 120 3.97 9.86 5.18
N LEU A 121 4.87 8.91 4.87
CA LEU A 121 6.03 9.11 4.01
C LEU A 121 5.77 8.55 2.62
N ALA A 122 6.15 9.30 1.58
CA ALA A 122 6.07 8.87 0.20
C ALA A 122 7.28 9.33 -0.60
N THR A 123 7.71 8.52 -1.56
CA THR A 123 8.80 8.83 -2.51
C THR A 123 8.27 9.39 -3.83
N PHE A 124 6.95 9.31 -4.06
CA PHE A 124 6.25 9.85 -5.23
C PHE A 124 5.25 10.92 -4.79
N ASN A 125 5.64 12.18 -4.97
CA ASN A 125 4.87 13.34 -4.47
C ASN A 125 3.41 13.39 -4.95
N PRO A 126 3.06 13.09 -6.23
CA PRO A 126 1.67 13.15 -6.68
C PRO A 126 0.70 12.23 -5.94
N SER A 127 1.19 11.14 -5.32
CA SER A 127 0.34 10.22 -4.56
C SER A 127 -0.02 10.71 -3.16
N ILE A 128 0.68 11.72 -2.61
CA ILE A 128 0.48 12.18 -1.23
C ILE A 128 -0.93 12.73 -1.03
N ALA A 129 -1.42 13.55 -1.95
CA ALA A 129 -2.74 14.16 -1.84
C ALA A 129 -3.86 13.11 -1.80
N SER A 130 -3.84 12.16 -2.73
CA SER A 130 -4.83 11.06 -2.80
C SER A 130 -4.80 10.18 -1.55
N MET A 131 -3.61 9.80 -1.08
CA MET A 131 -3.45 8.99 0.12
C MET A 131 -3.88 9.72 1.40
N SER A 132 -3.58 11.02 1.49
CA SER A 132 -4.01 11.86 2.62
C SER A 132 -5.52 11.99 2.66
N GLU A 133 -6.16 12.20 1.52
CA GLU A 133 -7.62 12.29 1.41
C GLU A 133 -8.27 10.97 1.83
N GLU A 134 -7.77 9.83 1.33
CA GLU A 134 -8.27 8.50 1.70
C GLU A 134 -8.18 8.26 3.21
N LEU A 135 -7.01 8.53 3.82
CA LEU A 135 -6.82 8.35 5.26
C LEU A 135 -7.72 9.27 6.09
N ASN A 136 -7.88 10.53 5.68
CA ASN A 136 -8.78 11.48 6.35
C ASN A 136 -10.24 11.05 6.27
N GLN A 137 -10.70 10.54 5.11
CA GLN A 137 -12.05 10.02 4.93
C GLN A 137 -12.31 8.80 5.82
N MET A 138 -11.35 7.86 5.88
CA MET A 138 -11.42 6.70 6.75
C MET A 138 -11.45 7.08 8.24
N ALA A 139 -10.62 8.04 8.66
CA ALA A 139 -10.60 8.55 10.04
C ALA A 139 -11.93 9.21 10.39
N LYS A 140 -12.48 10.04 9.49
CA LYS A 140 -13.80 10.69 9.67
C LYS A 140 -14.94 9.67 9.80
N ALA A 141 -14.92 8.63 8.95
CA ALA A 141 -15.94 7.56 9.01
C ALA A 141 -15.92 6.79 10.34
N LYS A 142 -14.76 6.71 11.00
CA LYS A 142 -14.55 6.06 12.30
C LYS A 142 -14.64 7.04 13.48
N ALA A 143 -14.97 8.32 13.26
CA ALA A 143 -14.98 9.38 14.26
C ALA A 143 -13.63 9.54 15.02
N ILE A 144 -12.52 9.32 14.33
CA ILE A 144 -11.15 9.46 14.87
C ILE A 144 -10.64 10.87 14.60
N ASP A 145 -10.18 11.56 15.66
CA ASP A 145 -9.49 12.85 15.54
C ASP A 145 -8.03 12.61 15.10
N LEU A 146 -7.75 12.90 13.84
CA LEU A 146 -6.48 12.62 13.17
C LEU A 146 -5.64 13.89 13.05
N ASP A 147 -4.36 13.77 13.40
CA ASP A 147 -3.30 14.77 13.12
C ASP A 147 -2.31 14.12 12.12
N LEU A 148 -2.45 14.48 10.84
CA LEU A 148 -1.69 13.90 9.74
C LEU A 148 -0.55 14.80 9.32
N VAL A 149 0.67 14.28 9.43
CA VAL A 149 1.89 14.88 8.88
C VAL A 149 2.33 14.07 7.65
N THR A 150 2.58 14.77 6.55
CA THR A 150 3.09 14.14 5.32
C THR A 150 4.54 14.54 5.06
N ALA A 151 5.35 13.60 4.57
CA ALA A 151 6.71 13.88 4.18
C ALA A 151 7.04 13.25 2.82
N HIS A 152 7.46 14.07 1.87
CA HIS A 152 8.02 13.61 0.61
C HIS A 152 9.51 13.31 0.78
N VAL A 153 9.96 12.17 0.29
CA VAL A 153 11.39 11.79 0.28
C VAL A 153 11.93 11.97 -1.14
N PRO A 154 12.47 13.16 -1.45
CA PRO A 154 12.93 13.48 -2.80
C PRO A 154 14.07 12.55 -3.22
N VAL A 155 14.21 12.34 -4.53
CA VAL A 155 15.24 11.52 -5.20
C VAL A 155 15.31 10.04 -4.76
N ALA A 156 14.64 9.64 -3.69
CA ALA A 156 14.68 8.26 -3.22
C ALA A 156 14.21 7.26 -4.30
N MET A 157 13.12 7.57 -5.00
CA MET A 157 12.62 6.73 -6.09
C MET A 157 13.62 6.60 -7.25
N GLN A 158 14.40 7.67 -7.56
CA GLN A 158 15.43 7.62 -8.59
C GLN A 158 16.57 6.68 -8.20
N HIS A 159 17.00 6.68 -6.93
CA HIS A 159 18.00 5.75 -6.44
C HIS A 159 17.50 4.31 -6.58
N LEU A 160 16.26 4.02 -6.20
CA LEU A 160 15.69 2.69 -6.35
C LEU A 160 15.61 2.26 -7.82
N ALA A 161 15.16 3.14 -8.72
CA ALA A 161 15.08 2.87 -10.16
C ALA A 161 16.46 2.60 -10.78
N ASN A 162 17.52 3.21 -10.25
CA ASN A 162 18.90 3.01 -10.67
C ASN A 162 19.58 1.79 -9.98
N GLY A 163 18.84 1.00 -9.20
CA GLY A 163 19.36 -0.18 -8.50
C GLY A 163 20.06 0.11 -7.16
N ASP A 164 20.09 1.37 -6.71
CA ASP A 164 20.71 1.77 -5.44
C ASP A 164 19.64 1.71 -4.31
N ALA A 165 19.22 0.49 -3.98
CA ALA A 165 18.23 0.23 -2.95
C ALA A 165 18.66 0.72 -1.55
N GLN A 166 19.96 0.60 -1.24
CA GLN A 166 20.48 1.03 0.07
C GLN A 166 20.30 2.54 0.25
N LYS A 167 20.64 3.33 -0.74
CA LYS A 167 20.48 4.79 -0.70
C LYS A 167 19.00 5.20 -0.59
N HIS A 168 18.13 4.49 -1.31
CA HIS A 168 16.67 4.67 -1.16
C HIS A 168 16.23 4.45 0.29
N HIS A 169 16.64 3.34 0.93
CA HIS A 169 16.26 3.05 2.32
C HIS A 169 16.84 4.08 3.30
N ASP A 170 18.10 4.48 3.11
CA ASP A 170 18.76 5.47 3.97
C ASP A 170 18.06 6.84 3.93
N LEU A 171 17.64 7.30 2.74
CA LEU A 171 16.91 8.56 2.59
C LEU A 171 15.56 8.52 3.30
N ILE A 172 14.83 7.41 3.18
CA ILE A 172 13.56 7.22 3.89
C ILE A 172 13.78 7.25 5.40
N ALA A 173 14.79 6.53 5.90
CA ALA A 173 15.12 6.47 7.31
C ALA A 173 15.59 7.82 7.87
N GLN A 174 16.35 8.60 7.09
CA GLN A 174 16.76 9.96 7.46
C GLN A 174 15.55 10.88 7.58
N THR A 175 14.63 10.83 6.61
CA THR A 175 13.41 11.63 6.65
C THR A 175 12.52 11.22 7.84
N ALA A 176 12.37 9.92 8.09
CA ALA A 176 11.62 9.42 9.24
C ALA A 176 12.17 9.93 10.58
N ALA A 177 13.50 10.02 10.72
CA ALA A 177 14.15 10.51 11.93
C ALA A 177 14.00 12.03 12.16
N GLN A 178 13.54 12.78 11.16
CA GLN A 178 13.31 14.22 11.23
C GLN A 178 11.83 14.59 11.43
N LEU A 179 10.95 13.58 11.48
CA LEU A 179 9.52 13.81 11.70
C LEU A 179 9.24 14.37 13.09
N PRO A 180 8.20 15.19 13.24
CA PRO A 180 7.70 15.55 14.57
C PRO A 180 7.21 14.29 15.30
N PRO A 181 7.07 14.34 16.64
CA PRO A 181 6.55 13.22 17.41
C PRO A 181 5.21 12.72 16.88
N CYS A 182 5.12 11.44 16.54
CA CYS A 182 3.93 10.77 16.02
C CYS A 182 3.67 9.44 16.74
N ASP A 183 2.47 8.89 16.56
CA ASP A 183 2.05 7.62 17.16
C ASP A 183 2.33 6.44 16.20
N VAL A 184 2.44 6.70 14.89
CA VAL A 184 2.74 5.70 13.87
C VAL A 184 3.35 6.34 12.61
N ILE A 185 4.24 5.62 11.94
CA ILE A 185 4.80 5.99 10.64
C ILE A 185 4.26 5.03 9.57
N LEU A 186 3.76 5.59 8.46
CA LEU A 186 3.27 4.86 7.30
C LEU A 186 4.25 5.00 6.14
N LEU A 187 4.78 3.87 5.67
CA LEU A 187 5.54 3.78 4.43
C LEU A 187 4.55 3.53 3.30
N ALA A 188 4.08 4.59 2.68
CA ALA A 188 2.84 4.62 1.92
C ALA A 188 2.93 4.10 0.48
N GLN A 189 4.04 3.47 0.11
CA GLN A 189 4.23 2.87 -1.22
C GLN A 189 4.85 1.49 -1.08
N PHE A 190 4.43 0.56 -1.94
CA PHE A 190 4.94 -0.81 -1.94
C PHE A 190 6.46 -0.86 -2.11
N SER A 191 7.02 0.02 -2.96
CA SER A 191 8.46 0.16 -3.16
C SER A 191 9.24 0.56 -1.90
N MET A 192 8.56 1.11 -0.87
CA MET A 192 9.20 1.51 0.39
C MET A 192 9.22 0.40 1.43
N ALA A 193 8.55 -0.73 1.21
CA ALA A 193 8.38 -1.78 2.22
C ALA A 193 9.72 -2.31 2.77
N ALA A 194 10.71 -2.50 1.90
CA ALA A 194 12.04 -2.98 2.30
C ALA A 194 12.81 -1.97 3.19
N ALA A 195 12.45 -0.68 3.15
CA ALA A 195 13.06 0.33 4.02
C ALA A 195 12.58 0.24 5.48
N LYS A 196 11.52 -0.53 5.79
CA LYS A 196 10.94 -0.63 7.14
C LYS A 196 11.99 -0.97 8.20
N GLN A 197 12.85 -1.94 7.92
CA GLN A 197 13.91 -2.34 8.86
C GLN A 197 14.89 -1.17 9.10
N THR A 198 15.40 -0.53 8.05
CA THR A 198 16.34 0.59 8.16
C THR A 198 15.73 1.77 8.92
N VAL A 199 14.42 2.05 8.71
CA VAL A 199 13.67 3.07 9.45
C VAL A 199 13.62 2.70 10.94
N SER A 200 13.22 1.47 11.28
CA SER A 200 13.11 1.01 12.67
C SER A 200 14.46 1.05 13.40
N GLU A 201 15.54 0.64 12.73
CA GLU A 201 16.90 0.71 13.26
C GLU A 201 17.35 2.16 13.49
N LYS A 202 17.01 3.07 12.57
CA LYS A 202 17.36 4.49 12.67
C LYS A 202 16.65 5.19 13.83
N LEU A 203 15.39 4.83 14.09
CA LEU A 203 14.58 5.41 15.17
C LEU A 203 14.96 4.94 16.56
N LYS A 204 15.91 4.05 16.70
CA LYS A 204 16.53 3.47 17.91
C LYS A 204 15.67 3.58 19.17
N ASN A 205 15.26 2.43 19.71
CA ASN A 205 14.57 2.31 21.02
C ASN A 205 13.17 2.97 21.11
N SER A 206 12.59 3.44 20.02
CA SER A 206 11.19 3.81 20.01
C SER A 206 10.34 2.58 19.68
N ASN A 207 9.36 2.26 20.55
CA ASN A 207 8.31 1.29 20.19
C ASN A 207 7.33 1.88 19.16
N LEU A 208 7.80 2.84 18.33
CA LEU A 208 6.99 3.52 17.34
C LEU A 208 6.67 2.56 16.20
N PRO A 209 5.40 2.22 15.96
CA PRO A 209 5.01 1.36 14.86
C PRO A 209 5.40 1.96 13.52
N VAL A 210 6.03 1.16 12.67
CA VAL A 210 6.30 1.47 11.26
C VAL A 210 5.53 0.47 10.42
N LEU A 211 4.50 0.91 9.73
CA LEU A 211 3.63 0.08 8.89
C LEU A 211 4.02 0.20 7.43
N SER A 212 3.79 -0.86 6.66
CA SER A 212 4.01 -0.87 5.21
C SER A 212 2.87 -1.56 4.49
N SER A 213 2.41 -0.96 3.40
CA SER A 213 1.22 -1.38 2.66
C SER A 213 1.22 -2.86 2.23
N PRO A 214 2.30 -3.47 1.70
CA PRO A 214 2.20 -4.83 1.17
C PRO A 214 1.90 -5.87 2.26
N VAL A 215 2.48 -5.72 3.46
CA VAL A 215 2.22 -6.65 4.58
C VAL A 215 0.75 -6.60 5.00
N CYS A 216 0.24 -5.38 5.25
CA CYS A 216 -1.15 -5.19 5.66
C CYS A 216 -2.13 -5.66 4.56
N ALA A 217 -1.81 -5.43 3.28
CA ALA A 217 -2.64 -5.87 2.16
C ALA A 217 -2.74 -7.39 2.06
N VAL A 218 -1.63 -8.14 2.24
CA VAL A 218 -1.66 -9.61 2.24
C VAL A 218 -2.53 -10.14 3.39
N GLN A 219 -2.37 -9.59 4.59
CA GLN A 219 -3.18 -9.99 5.75
C GLN A 219 -4.68 -9.69 5.55
N ALA A 220 -5.01 -8.54 4.95
CA ALA A 220 -6.38 -8.20 4.63
C ALA A 220 -7.00 -9.15 3.59
N LEU A 221 -6.24 -9.57 2.58
CA LEU A 221 -6.69 -10.56 1.60
C LEU A 221 -6.92 -11.94 2.23
N GLN A 222 -6.02 -12.39 3.11
CA GLN A 222 -6.21 -13.61 3.87
C GLN A 222 -7.54 -13.57 4.63
N LYS A 223 -7.78 -12.50 5.36
CA LYS A 223 -9.02 -12.30 6.10
C LYS A 223 -10.25 -12.27 5.20
N ALA A 224 -10.20 -11.54 4.07
CA ALA A 224 -11.30 -11.39 3.13
C ALA A 224 -11.69 -12.73 2.47
N LEU A 225 -10.73 -13.65 2.30
CA LEU A 225 -10.94 -14.99 1.74
C LEU A 225 -11.14 -16.08 2.80
N GLY A 226 -11.27 -15.71 4.09
CA GLY A 226 -11.51 -16.65 5.19
C GLY A 226 -10.31 -17.54 5.55
N PHE A 227 -9.10 -17.08 5.23
CA PHE A 227 -7.86 -17.73 5.69
C PHE A 227 -7.45 -17.06 7.01
N ASP A 228 -7.59 -17.77 8.13
CA ASP A 228 -7.16 -17.27 9.42
C ASP A 228 -5.65 -17.00 9.45
N THR A 229 -5.30 -15.80 9.91
CA THR A 229 -3.90 -15.40 10.14
C THR A 229 -3.35 -15.92 11.47
N HIS A 230 -3.87 -17.04 11.99
CA HIS A 230 -3.23 -17.72 13.11
C HIS A 230 -1.89 -18.25 12.64
N ILE A 231 -0.88 -17.42 12.79
CA ILE A 231 0.50 -17.90 12.87
C ILE A 231 0.50 -18.79 14.12
N ASP A 232 0.41 -20.09 13.92
CA ASP A 232 0.88 -21.03 14.92
C ASP A 232 2.31 -20.60 15.25
N GLN A 233 2.49 -20.05 16.44
CA GLN A 233 3.80 -19.88 17.04
C GLN A 233 4.36 -21.30 17.15
N ILE A 234 5.08 -21.72 16.14
CA ILE A 234 5.89 -22.92 16.21
C ILE A 234 7.05 -22.56 17.14
N ASN A 235 7.01 -23.19 18.29
CA ASN A 235 8.02 -23.23 19.36
C ASN A 235 9.44 -23.43 18.83
#